data_98bb6f32dae4f09181d992a2c742dedb
#
_entry.id   98bb6f32dae4f09181d992a2c742dedb
#
_cell.length_a   1.000
_cell.length_b   1.000
_cell.length_c   1.000
_cell.angle_alpha   90.00
_cell.angle_beta   90.00
_cell.angle_gamma   90.00
#
_symmetry.space_group_name_H-M   'P 1'
#
loop_
_entity.id
_entity.type
_entity.pdbx_description
1 polymer ?
#
loop_
_entity_poly.entity_id
_entity_poly.type
_entity_poly.pdbx_seq_one_letter_code
_entity_poly.pdbx_strand_id
1 'polypeptide(L)'
;MATHVLWEHEIVGSSPTSPTIARDHIADRGKLVILPKIRDRRLITVRRGGTLQDVDHRLLATWAADCAEHVLHHFEQARPKDDRPRRAIDLGRAWARGEIPWSEARTAAGHANAAARDLIGAARHAAHAAGQAAAVGHVAAHELGAAAYAIRAARAAAPEDEREVAGRMECQWQRTQLPHEIRELVLDDQRLRNALCWFVFDC
;
A
#
# COMPACT_ATOMS: atom_id res chain seq x y z
N MET A 1 64.54 -30.30 -38.58
CA MET A 1 63.15 -30.43 -39.02
C MET A 1 62.34 -29.88 -37.87
N ALA A 2 61.83 -28.70 -38.05
CA ALA A 2 61.12 -27.95 -37.01
C ALA A 2 59.60 -28.07 -37.26
N THR A 3 58.86 -28.39 -36.23
CA THR A 3 57.40 -28.31 -36.25
C THR A 3 56.96 -27.22 -35.27
N HIS A 4 56.42 -26.18 -35.84
CA HIS A 4 55.73 -25.11 -35.16
C HIS A 4 54.42 -25.55 -34.57
N VAL A 5 54.14 -25.19 -33.31
CA VAL A 5 52.80 -25.30 -32.71
C VAL A 5 52.37 -23.91 -32.39
N LEU A 6 51.27 -23.50 -33.05
CA LEU A 6 50.54 -22.25 -32.85
C LEU A 6 49.68 -22.34 -31.58
N TRP A 7 49.71 -21.29 -30.75
CA TRP A 7 48.82 -21.09 -29.63
C TRP A 7 47.73 -20.11 -30.05
N GLU A 8 46.50 -20.61 -30.09
CA GLU A 8 45.29 -19.76 -30.18
C GLU A 8 44.78 -19.48 -28.77
N HIS A 9 44.75 -18.21 -28.39
CA HIS A 9 44.09 -17.72 -27.19
C HIS A 9 42.64 -17.39 -27.53
N GLU A 10 41.71 -18.22 -27.07
CA GLU A 10 40.30 -17.85 -27.01
C GLU A 10 40.05 -16.90 -25.84
N ILE A 11 39.63 -15.67 -26.16
CA ILE A 11 39.12 -14.72 -25.18
C ILE A 11 37.67 -15.01 -24.97
N VAL A 12 37.30 -15.66 -23.86
CA VAL A 12 35.92 -15.85 -23.42
C VAL A 12 35.45 -14.53 -22.83
N GLY A 13 34.64 -13.81 -23.59
CA GLY A 13 33.94 -12.64 -23.13
C GLY A 13 32.80 -13.02 -22.18
N SER A 14 32.97 -12.72 -20.90
CA SER A 14 31.92 -12.79 -19.89
C SER A 14 31.03 -11.57 -20.01
N SER A 15 29.82 -11.74 -20.56
CA SER A 15 28.75 -10.74 -20.45
C SER A 15 28.22 -10.70 -19.02
N PRO A 16 28.04 -9.51 -18.42
CA PRO A 16 27.37 -9.41 -17.12
C PRO A 16 25.86 -9.61 -17.33
N THR A 17 25.35 -10.74 -16.90
CA THR A 17 23.90 -10.97 -16.76
C THR A 17 23.38 -10.12 -15.61
N SER A 18 22.62 -9.10 -15.95
CA SER A 18 21.84 -8.31 -14.98
C SER A 18 20.81 -9.19 -14.25
N PRO A 19 20.74 -9.15 -12.92
CA PRO A 19 19.71 -9.84 -12.15
C PRO A 19 18.47 -8.97 -12.03
N THR A 20 17.60 -8.92 -13.02
CA THR A 20 16.40 -8.07 -12.98
C THR A 20 15.05 -8.83 -13.07
N ILE A 21 15.03 -10.15 -12.97
CA ILE A 21 13.77 -10.92 -13.08
C ILE A 21 13.66 -11.92 -11.93
N ALA A 22 13.52 -11.47 -10.69
CA ALA A 22 13.21 -12.37 -9.58
C ALA A 22 12.47 -11.72 -8.41
N ARG A 23 11.90 -10.51 -8.53
CA ARG A 23 11.23 -9.85 -7.39
C ARG A 23 9.70 -10.04 -7.31
N ASP A 24 9.04 -10.45 -8.39
CA ASP A 24 7.57 -10.45 -8.43
C ASP A 24 6.88 -11.80 -8.14
N HIS A 25 7.60 -12.91 -7.97
CA HIS A 25 6.97 -14.23 -7.83
C HIS A 25 6.99 -14.88 -6.44
N ILE A 26 7.54 -14.25 -5.41
CA ILE A 26 7.70 -14.91 -4.09
C ILE A 26 6.66 -14.46 -3.03
N ALA A 27 5.80 -13.49 -3.30
CA ALA A 27 5.00 -12.81 -2.25
C ALA A 27 3.51 -13.21 -2.15
N ASP A 28 3.00 -14.22 -2.84
CA ASP A 28 1.53 -14.45 -2.87
C ASP A 28 1.03 -15.69 -2.12
N ARG A 29 1.78 -16.31 -1.22
CA ARG A 29 1.30 -17.43 -0.38
C ARG A 29 1.42 -17.22 1.13
N GLY A 30 1.71 -16.02 1.60
CA GLY A 30 1.73 -15.65 3.01
C GLY A 30 0.62 -14.67 3.32
N LYS A 31 -0.10 -14.88 4.43
CA LYS A 31 -1.03 -13.91 5.01
C LYS A 31 -0.36 -12.53 5.01
N LEU A 32 -0.77 -11.63 4.12
CA LEU A 32 -0.20 -10.30 3.94
C LEU A 32 -0.40 -9.47 5.22
N VAL A 33 0.59 -9.49 6.09
CA VAL A 33 0.58 -8.74 7.33
C VAL A 33 1.34 -7.44 7.08
N ILE A 34 0.63 -6.39 6.67
CA ILE A 34 1.17 -5.02 6.52
C ILE A 34 1.56 -4.43 7.89
N LEU A 35 1.00 -4.97 8.97
CA LEU A 35 1.29 -4.54 10.32
C LEU A 35 2.57 -5.22 10.84
N PRO A 36 3.53 -4.46 11.40
CA PRO A 36 4.71 -5.03 12.03
C PRO A 36 4.34 -5.78 13.31
N LYS A 37 5.15 -6.78 13.68
CA LYS A 37 4.98 -7.52 14.94
C LYS A 37 5.10 -6.59 16.17
N ILE A 38 6.02 -5.64 16.10
CA ILE A 38 6.21 -4.59 17.13
C ILE A 38 5.72 -3.29 16.50
N ARG A 39 4.70 -2.68 17.10
CA ARG A 39 4.13 -1.42 16.62
C ARG A 39 4.93 -0.24 17.15
N ASP A 40 5.10 0.76 16.31
CA ASP A 40 5.63 2.06 16.72
C ASP A 40 4.65 2.68 17.75
N ARG A 41 5.20 3.14 18.87
CA ARG A 41 4.39 3.78 19.93
C ARG A 41 3.70 5.06 19.46
N ARG A 42 4.24 5.72 18.45
CA ARG A 42 3.65 6.91 17.81
C ARG A 42 2.36 6.59 17.02
N LEU A 43 2.13 5.31 16.68
CA LEU A 43 0.91 4.80 16.03
C LEU A 43 0.01 4.01 17.00
N ILE A 44 0.27 4.13 18.30
CA ILE A 44 -0.58 3.60 19.38
C ILE A 44 -1.16 4.80 20.14
N THR A 45 -2.49 4.81 20.31
CA THR A 45 -3.13 5.92 21.04
C THR A 45 -2.69 6.01 22.50
N VAL A 46 -2.72 7.21 23.06
CA VAL A 46 -2.39 7.46 24.48
C VAL A 46 -3.20 6.52 25.39
N ARG A 47 -4.48 6.32 25.10
CA ARG A 47 -5.36 5.40 25.87
C ARG A 47 -4.90 3.95 25.87
N ARG A 48 -4.06 3.55 24.92
CA ARG A 48 -3.47 2.20 24.79
C ARG A 48 -1.98 2.16 25.16
N GLY A 49 -1.47 3.20 25.81
CA GLY A 49 -0.08 3.27 26.29
C GLY A 49 0.93 3.76 25.23
N GLY A 50 0.47 4.29 24.10
CA GLY A 50 1.31 4.95 23.09
C GLY A 50 1.38 6.46 23.28
N THR A 51 1.68 7.18 22.19
CA THR A 51 1.80 8.65 22.19
C THR A 51 0.89 9.33 21.17
N LEU A 52 0.15 8.57 20.32
CA LEU A 52 -0.75 9.12 19.31
C LEU A 52 -1.93 9.84 19.97
N GLN A 53 -2.11 11.11 19.64
CA GLN A 53 -3.29 11.88 20.06
C GLN A 53 -4.52 11.50 19.23
N ASP A 54 -5.71 11.64 19.82
CA ASP A 54 -6.96 11.31 19.13
C ASP A 54 -7.18 12.16 17.87
N VAL A 55 -6.73 13.42 17.86
CA VAL A 55 -6.82 14.31 16.70
C VAL A 55 -5.94 13.80 15.55
N ASP A 56 -4.72 13.41 15.84
CA ASP A 56 -3.79 12.90 14.83
C ASP A 56 -4.27 11.54 14.28
N HIS A 57 -4.84 10.70 15.14
CA HIS A 57 -5.45 9.44 14.72
C HIS A 57 -6.60 9.65 13.72
N ARG A 58 -7.42 10.67 13.91
CA ARG A 58 -8.49 11.05 12.98
C ARG A 58 -7.93 11.61 11.67
N LEU A 59 -6.86 12.41 11.71
CA LEU A 59 -6.17 12.88 10.50
C LEU A 59 -5.57 11.72 9.70
N LEU A 60 -4.95 10.75 10.35
CA LEU A 60 -4.46 9.52 9.69
C LEU A 60 -5.59 8.76 8.98
N ALA A 61 -6.77 8.66 9.61
CA ALA A 61 -7.91 7.97 9.00
C ALA A 61 -8.47 8.74 7.79
N THR A 62 -8.54 10.07 7.87
CA THR A 62 -8.99 10.91 6.76
C THR A 62 -8.03 10.79 5.57
N TRP A 63 -6.73 10.93 5.80
CA TRP A 63 -5.72 10.76 4.76
C TRP A 63 -5.75 9.35 4.13
N ALA A 64 -5.89 8.31 4.95
CA ALA A 64 -6.01 6.94 4.44
C ALA A 64 -7.27 6.74 3.56
N ALA A 65 -8.38 7.38 3.95
CA ALA A 65 -9.63 7.38 3.17
C ALA A 65 -9.44 8.10 1.83
N ASP A 66 -8.72 9.21 1.81
CA ASP A 66 -8.42 9.97 0.58
C ASP A 66 -7.55 9.16 -0.38
N CYS A 67 -6.50 8.48 0.13
CA CYS A 67 -5.69 7.56 -0.67
C CYS A 67 -6.52 6.43 -1.28
N ALA A 68 -7.42 5.83 -0.49
CA ALA A 68 -8.25 4.73 -0.98
C ALA A 68 -9.30 5.20 -2.01
N GLU A 69 -9.90 6.37 -1.80
CA GLU A 69 -10.89 6.93 -2.71
C GLU A 69 -10.29 7.30 -4.06
N HIS A 70 -9.06 7.81 -4.09
CA HIS A 70 -8.38 8.21 -5.32
C HIS A 70 -8.31 7.08 -6.35
N VAL A 71 -8.19 5.84 -5.91
CA VAL A 71 -8.11 4.66 -6.78
C VAL A 71 -9.39 3.81 -6.80
N LEU A 72 -10.45 4.21 -6.07
CA LEU A 72 -11.66 3.40 -5.91
C LEU A 72 -12.38 3.14 -7.24
N HIS A 73 -12.30 4.05 -8.18
CA HIS A 73 -12.88 3.93 -9.51
C HIS A 73 -12.48 2.65 -10.24
N HIS A 74 -11.29 2.10 -9.99
CA HIS A 74 -10.86 0.82 -10.57
C HIS A 74 -11.73 -0.35 -10.08
N PHE A 75 -12.16 -0.32 -8.82
CA PHE A 75 -13.07 -1.31 -8.29
C PHE A 75 -14.49 -1.09 -8.83
N GLU A 76 -14.99 0.14 -8.82
CA GLU A 76 -16.36 0.49 -9.24
C GLU A 76 -16.59 0.16 -10.71
N GLN A 77 -15.58 0.32 -11.57
CA GLN A 77 -15.65 -0.10 -12.98
C GLN A 77 -15.77 -1.62 -13.12
N ALA A 78 -15.05 -2.39 -12.30
CA ALA A 78 -15.07 -3.85 -12.33
C ALA A 78 -16.32 -4.45 -11.66
N ARG A 79 -16.90 -3.76 -10.68
CA ARG A 79 -18.04 -4.21 -9.86
C ARG A 79 -19.02 -3.06 -9.58
N PRO A 80 -19.72 -2.52 -10.61
CA PRO A 80 -20.52 -1.30 -10.45
C PRO A 80 -21.75 -1.43 -9.53
N LYS A 81 -22.12 -2.65 -9.14
CA LYS A 81 -23.24 -2.92 -8.22
C LYS A 81 -22.80 -3.27 -6.79
N ASP A 82 -21.48 -3.29 -6.54
CA ASP A 82 -20.92 -3.66 -5.25
C ASP A 82 -20.36 -2.41 -4.55
N ASP A 83 -21.12 -1.87 -3.60
CA ASP A 83 -20.78 -0.64 -2.87
C ASP A 83 -19.93 -0.86 -1.63
N ARG A 84 -19.56 -2.10 -1.29
CA ARG A 84 -18.85 -2.43 -0.05
C ARG A 84 -17.56 -1.64 0.15
N PRO A 85 -16.67 -1.45 -0.84
CA PRO A 85 -15.48 -0.62 -0.67
C PRO A 85 -15.79 0.87 -0.50
N ARG A 86 -16.73 1.42 -1.27
CA ARG A 86 -17.22 2.80 -1.10
C ARG A 86 -17.72 3.03 0.31
N ARG A 87 -18.62 2.18 0.77
CA ARG A 87 -19.20 2.23 2.11
C ARG A 87 -18.13 2.11 3.21
N ALA A 88 -17.08 1.32 2.99
CA ALA A 88 -15.98 1.21 3.95
C ALA A 88 -15.22 2.55 4.11
N ILE A 89 -14.93 3.24 3.00
CA ILE A 89 -14.32 4.57 3.01
C ILE A 89 -15.21 5.58 3.74
N ASP A 90 -16.50 5.61 3.42
CA ASP A 90 -17.49 6.53 4.02
C ASP A 90 -17.57 6.32 5.54
N LEU A 91 -17.63 5.06 6.00
CA LEU A 91 -17.65 4.74 7.43
C LEU A 91 -16.31 5.02 8.11
N GLY A 92 -15.18 4.88 7.42
CA GLY A 92 -13.88 5.35 7.94
C GLY A 92 -13.87 6.85 8.19
N ARG A 93 -14.41 7.64 7.27
CA ARG A 93 -14.57 9.11 7.44
C ARG A 93 -15.59 9.47 8.53
N ALA A 94 -16.72 8.74 8.60
CA ALA A 94 -17.72 8.96 9.65
C ALA A 94 -17.12 8.72 11.05
N TRP A 95 -16.30 7.68 11.20
CA TRP A 95 -15.54 7.47 12.44
C TRP A 95 -14.56 8.63 12.71
N ALA A 96 -13.82 9.10 11.72
CA ALA A 96 -12.90 10.21 11.88
C ALA A 96 -13.60 11.49 12.34
N ARG A 97 -14.85 11.72 11.92
CA ARG A 97 -15.70 12.83 12.41
C ARG A 97 -16.34 12.55 13.77
N GLY A 98 -16.22 11.33 14.31
CA GLY A 98 -16.81 10.94 15.60
C GLY A 98 -18.30 10.61 15.54
N GLU A 99 -18.85 10.35 14.37
CA GLU A 99 -20.29 10.06 14.12
C GLU A 99 -20.66 8.61 14.43
N ILE A 100 -19.69 7.69 14.33
CA ILE A 100 -19.90 6.27 14.57
C ILE A 100 -18.79 5.67 15.44
N PRO A 101 -19.02 4.53 16.12
CA PRO A 101 -17.96 3.81 16.82
C PRO A 101 -17.01 3.12 15.84
N TRP A 102 -15.75 2.92 16.23
CA TRP A 102 -14.72 2.25 15.41
C TRP A 102 -15.11 0.81 15.00
N SER A 103 -15.99 0.15 15.76
CA SER A 103 -16.44 -1.22 15.47
C SER A 103 -17.24 -1.31 14.16
N GLU A 104 -18.01 -0.30 13.81
CA GLU A 104 -18.75 -0.24 12.55
C GLU A 104 -17.79 -0.08 11.36
N ALA A 105 -16.85 0.85 11.44
CA ALA A 105 -15.82 1.01 10.41
C ALA A 105 -14.99 -0.26 10.23
N ARG A 106 -14.62 -0.96 11.32
CA ARG A 106 -13.92 -2.24 11.27
C ARG A 106 -14.74 -3.34 10.59
N THR A 107 -16.03 -3.42 10.83
CA THR A 107 -16.90 -4.37 10.16
C THR A 107 -16.94 -4.11 8.66
N ALA A 108 -17.07 -2.85 8.25
CA ALA A 108 -17.04 -2.45 6.85
C ALA A 108 -15.68 -2.75 6.18
N ALA A 109 -14.56 -2.62 6.92
CA ALA A 109 -13.25 -3.03 6.45
C ALA A 109 -13.22 -4.53 6.07
N GLY A 110 -13.85 -5.39 6.86
CA GLY A 110 -14.01 -6.80 6.56
C GLY A 110 -14.81 -7.05 5.27
N HIS A 111 -15.88 -6.29 5.05
CA HIS A 111 -16.72 -6.38 3.86
C HIS A 111 -15.96 -5.93 2.60
N ALA A 112 -15.21 -4.83 2.66
CA ALA A 112 -14.37 -4.37 1.54
C ALA A 112 -13.29 -5.40 1.19
N ASN A 113 -12.61 -5.98 2.18
CA ASN A 113 -11.64 -7.06 1.95
C ASN A 113 -12.30 -8.31 1.34
N ALA A 114 -13.55 -8.63 1.71
CA ALA A 114 -14.30 -9.73 1.11
C ALA A 114 -14.65 -9.45 -0.36
N ALA A 115 -14.91 -8.19 -0.73
CA ALA A 115 -15.17 -7.78 -2.11
C ALA A 115 -13.95 -8.01 -3.05
N ALA A 116 -12.75 -8.06 -2.49
CA ALA A 116 -11.51 -8.27 -3.25
C ALA A 116 -11.22 -9.74 -3.61
N ARG A 117 -11.93 -10.74 -3.03
CA ARG A 117 -11.53 -12.15 -3.08
C ARG A 117 -11.39 -12.72 -4.48
N ASP A 118 -12.35 -12.40 -5.35
CA ASP A 118 -12.44 -12.95 -6.71
C ASP A 118 -11.92 -11.96 -7.77
N LEU A 119 -11.14 -10.97 -7.34
CA LEU A 119 -10.58 -9.96 -8.21
C LEU A 119 -9.06 -10.09 -8.30
N ILE A 120 -8.50 -9.53 -9.37
CA ILE A 120 -7.06 -9.40 -9.62
C ILE A 120 -6.73 -7.94 -9.97
N GLY A 121 -5.45 -7.59 -10.00
CA GLY A 121 -4.97 -6.31 -10.50
C GLY A 121 -5.52 -5.10 -9.71
N ALA A 122 -5.77 -4.01 -10.43
CA ALA A 122 -6.15 -2.71 -9.87
C ALA A 122 -7.42 -2.77 -9.00
N ALA A 123 -8.46 -3.43 -9.48
CA ALA A 123 -9.73 -3.56 -8.77
C ALA A 123 -9.57 -4.26 -7.41
N ARG A 124 -8.78 -5.33 -7.35
CA ARG A 124 -8.46 -6.02 -6.09
C ARG A 124 -7.75 -5.11 -5.11
N HIS A 125 -6.73 -4.39 -5.60
CA HIS A 125 -5.95 -3.50 -4.76
C HIS A 125 -6.77 -2.31 -4.26
N ALA A 126 -7.64 -1.73 -5.08
CA ALA A 126 -8.54 -0.66 -4.68
C ALA A 126 -9.50 -1.10 -3.55
N ALA A 127 -10.07 -2.30 -3.63
CA ALA A 127 -10.92 -2.85 -2.56
C ALA A 127 -10.13 -3.07 -1.25
N HIS A 128 -8.88 -3.53 -1.34
CA HIS A 128 -8.02 -3.67 -0.16
C HIS A 128 -7.63 -2.30 0.42
N ALA A 129 -7.36 -1.29 -0.41
CA ALA A 129 -7.10 0.08 0.06
C ALA A 129 -8.27 0.60 0.90
N ALA A 130 -9.51 0.44 0.41
CA ALA A 130 -10.71 0.81 1.14
C ALA A 130 -10.88 0.06 2.47
N GLY A 131 -10.58 -1.24 2.48
CA GLY A 131 -10.60 -2.03 3.70
C GLY A 131 -9.57 -1.58 4.73
N GLN A 132 -8.36 -1.23 4.28
CA GLN A 132 -7.31 -0.70 5.17
C GLN A 132 -7.69 0.68 5.72
N ALA A 133 -8.23 1.57 4.90
CA ALA A 133 -8.67 2.89 5.32
C ALA A 133 -9.73 2.82 6.44
N ALA A 134 -10.75 1.98 6.29
CA ALA A 134 -11.75 1.78 7.33
C ALA A 134 -11.20 1.12 8.61
N ALA A 135 -10.11 0.36 8.51
CA ALA A 135 -9.48 -0.30 9.65
C ALA A 135 -8.65 0.64 10.52
N VAL A 136 -8.29 1.84 10.03
CA VAL A 136 -7.51 2.84 10.78
C VAL A 136 -8.16 3.16 12.11
N GLY A 137 -9.50 3.30 12.16
CA GLY A 137 -10.23 3.63 13.38
C GLY A 137 -9.96 2.70 14.56
N HIS A 138 -9.58 1.44 14.31
CA HIS A 138 -9.25 0.51 15.38
C HIS A 138 -7.74 0.31 15.59
N VAL A 139 -6.92 0.49 14.55
CA VAL A 139 -5.46 0.44 14.59
C VAL A 139 -4.89 1.48 13.62
N ALA A 140 -4.32 2.55 14.13
CA ALA A 140 -3.81 3.67 13.34
C ALA A 140 -2.85 3.22 12.24
N ALA A 141 -1.99 2.24 12.52
CA ALA A 141 -0.98 1.72 11.57
C ALA A 141 -1.56 1.05 10.30
N HIS A 142 -2.89 0.97 10.15
CA HIS A 142 -3.52 0.60 8.88
C HIS A 142 -3.47 1.71 7.81
N GLU A 143 -3.19 2.96 8.20
CA GLU A 143 -3.12 4.10 7.28
C GLU A 143 -2.15 3.83 6.12
N LEU A 144 -0.96 3.28 6.45
CA LEU A 144 0.03 2.97 5.43
C LEU A 144 -0.39 1.81 4.52
N GLY A 145 -1.23 0.91 5.03
CA GLY A 145 -1.83 -0.15 4.23
C GLY A 145 -2.76 0.39 3.15
N ALA A 146 -3.59 1.40 3.48
CA ALA A 146 -4.44 2.07 2.51
C ALA A 146 -3.61 2.71 1.38
N ALA A 147 -2.59 3.48 1.75
CA ALA A 147 -1.69 4.13 0.80
C ALA A 147 -0.93 3.12 -0.08
N ALA A 148 -0.37 2.06 0.51
CA ALA A 148 0.39 1.05 -0.23
C ALA A 148 -0.47 0.28 -1.22
N TYR A 149 -1.69 -0.10 -0.85
CA TYR A 149 -2.61 -0.74 -1.78
C TYR A 149 -3.10 0.21 -2.87
N ALA A 150 -3.27 1.51 -2.59
CA ALA A 150 -3.62 2.50 -3.60
C ALA A 150 -2.50 2.64 -4.65
N ILE A 151 -1.24 2.71 -4.22
CA ILE A 151 -0.09 2.73 -5.15
C ILE A 151 -0.06 1.44 -6.00
N ARG A 152 -0.32 0.29 -5.41
CA ARG A 152 -0.41 -0.98 -6.15
C ARG A 152 -1.58 -1.01 -7.13
N ALA A 153 -2.69 -0.36 -6.81
CA ALA A 153 -3.81 -0.23 -7.74
C ALA A 153 -3.42 0.62 -8.95
N ALA A 154 -2.78 1.78 -8.73
CA ALA A 154 -2.28 2.63 -9.81
C ALA A 154 -1.26 1.90 -10.71
N ARG A 155 -0.28 1.20 -10.11
CA ARG A 155 0.68 0.37 -10.86
C ARG A 155 -0.03 -0.70 -11.70
N ALA A 156 -0.99 -1.40 -11.12
CA ALA A 156 -1.68 -2.50 -11.80
C ALA A 156 -2.66 -2.04 -12.89
N ALA A 157 -3.07 -0.78 -12.88
CA ALA A 157 -3.92 -0.15 -13.90
C ALA A 157 -3.13 0.33 -15.12
N ALA A 158 -1.84 0.61 -14.95
CA ALA A 158 -0.99 1.13 -16.00
C ALA A 158 -0.42 0.01 -16.92
N PRO A 159 -0.07 0.35 -18.19
CA PRO A 159 0.73 -0.50 -19.05
C PRO A 159 2.03 -0.94 -18.36
N GLU A 160 2.60 -2.08 -18.77
CA GLU A 160 3.73 -2.70 -18.06
C GLU A 160 4.96 -1.80 -17.96
N ASP A 161 5.26 -1.07 -19.00
CA ASP A 161 6.36 -0.12 -19.10
C ASP A 161 6.14 1.19 -18.32
N GLU A 162 4.88 1.51 -17.98
CA GLU A 162 4.50 2.71 -17.23
C GLU A 162 4.22 2.45 -15.73
N ARG A 163 4.19 1.20 -15.28
CA ARG A 163 3.80 0.81 -13.91
C ARG A 163 4.57 1.55 -12.82
N GLU A 164 5.88 1.64 -12.98
CA GLU A 164 6.73 2.32 -12.00
C GLU A 164 6.47 3.83 -11.97
N VAL A 165 6.21 4.42 -13.11
CA VAL A 165 5.87 5.86 -13.21
C VAL A 165 4.52 6.11 -12.54
N ALA A 166 3.50 5.31 -12.87
CA ALA A 166 2.17 5.42 -12.27
C ALA A 166 2.22 5.27 -10.74
N GLY A 167 3.00 4.31 -10.24
CA GLY A 167 3.18 4.13 -8.80
C GLY A 167 3.85 5.31 -8.12
N ARG A 168 4.91 5.89 -8.72
CA ARG A 168 5.56 7.09 -8.18
C ARG A 168 4.64 8.30 -8.20
N MET A 169 3.87 8.48 -9.26
CA MET A 169 2.89 9.58 -9.35
C MET A 169 1.83 9.47 -8.24
N GLU A 170 1.27 8.29 -8.04
CA GLU A 170 0.32 8.05 -6.96
C GLU A 170 0.93 8.31 -5.59
N CYS A 171 2.14 7.80 -5.32
CA CYS A 171 2.86 8.03 -4.09
C CYS A 171 3.12 9.53 -3.83
N GLN A 172 3.56 10.28 -4.83
CA GLN A 172 3.78 11.72 -4.73
C GLN A 172 2.47 12.45 -4.45
N TRP A 173 1.39 12.10 -5.17
CA TRP A 173 0.06 12.68 -4.93
C TRP A 173 -0.37 12.47 -3.48
N GLN A 174 -0.28 11.25 -2.95
CA GLN A 174 -0.61 10.93 -1.55
C GLN A 174 0.17 11.79 -0.56
N ARG A 175 1.46 12.03 -0.82
CA ARG A 175 2.30 12.91 0.01
C ARG A 175 1.87 14.37 -0.04
N THR A 176 1.31 14.85 -1.15
CA THR A 176 0.76 16.22 -1.22
C THR A 176 -0.51 16.38 -0.41
N GLN A 177 -1.27 15.28 -0.19
CA GLN A 177 -2.51 15.28 0.60
C GLN A 177 -2.25 15.17 2.12
N LEU A 178 -1.01 14.94 2.57
CA LEU A 178 -0.71 14.81 4.00
C LEU A 178 -0.92 16.13 4.75
N PRO A 179 -1.81 16.16 5.78
CA PRO A 179 -1.87 17.26 6.73
C PRO A 179 -0.51 17.50 7.40
N HIS A 180 -0.22 18.77 7.69
CA HIS A 180 1.07 19.14 8.26
C HIS A 180 1.36 18.42 9.60
N GLU A 181 0.33 18.24 10.42
CA GLU A 181 0.41 17.69 11.78
C GLU A 181 0.90 16.22 11.80
N ILE A 182 0.54 15.45 10.79
CA ILE A 182 0.90 14.02 10.71
C ILE A 182 1.97 13.73 9.66
N ARG A 183 2.41 14.75 8.93
CA ARG A 183 3.29 14.58 7.76
C ARG A 183 4.60 13.88 8.11
N GLU A 184 5.31 14.35 9.12
CA GLU A 184 6.58 13.75 9.56
C GLU A 184 6.38 12.31 10.05
N LEU A 185 5.32 12.07 10.83
CA LEU A 185 5.00 10.73 11.32
C LEU A 185 4.79 9.74 10.18
N VAL A 186 4.00 10.11 9.17
CA VAL A 186 3.69 9.23 8.05
C VAL A 186 4.90 9.01 7.14
N LEU A 187 5.67 10.07 6.84
CA LEU A 187 6.87 9.93 6.00
C LEU A 187 7.94 9.06 6.66
N ASP A 188 8.11 9.19 7.99
CA ASP A 188 9.02 8.32 8.74
C ASP A 188 8.53 6.87 8.77
N ASP A 189 7.22 6.66 8.94
CA ASP A 189 6.62 5.32 8.90
C ASP A 189 6.72 4.67 7.51
N GLN A 190 6.55 5.44 6.43
CA GLN A 190 6.82 4.98 5.06
C GLN A 190 8.25 4.45 4.94
N ARG A 191 9.23 5.19 5.46
CA ARG A 191 10.64 4.78 5.45
C ARG A 191 10.89 3.49 6.24
N LEU A 192 10.31 3.40 7.45
CA LEU A 192 10.50 2.26 8.36
C LEU A 192 9.81 0.98 7.88
N ARG A 193 8.63 1.10 7.29
CA ARG A 193 7.81 -0.04 6.85
C ARG A 193 7.81 -0.26 5.33
N ASN A 194 8.67 0.41 4.57
CA ASN A 194 8.68 0.30 3.11
C ASN A 194 8.82 -1.16 2.63
N ALA A 195 9.68 -1.94 3.27
CA ALA A 195 9.85 -3.36 2.96
C ALA A 195 8.58 -4.19 3.21
N LEU A 196 7.82 -3.89 4.28
CA LEU A 196 6.52 -4.55 4.57
C LEU A 196 5.44 -4.13 3.56
N CYS A 197 5.60 -2.95 2.97
CA CYS A 197 4.71 -2.37 1.97
C CYS A 197 5.23 -2.55 0.54
N TRP A 198 5.97 -3.63 0.27
CA TRP A 198 6.46 -4.00 -1.07
C TRP A 198 7.33 -2.94 -1.76
N PHE A 199 8.03 -2.11 -0.99
CA PHE A 199 8.88 -1.04 -1.50
C PHE A 199 8.15 -0.05 -2.42
N VAL A 200 6.86 0.23 -2.15
CA VAL A 200 6.06 1.13 -3.00
C VAL A 200 6.28 2.62 -2.69
N PHE A 201 6.95 2.96 -1.58
CA PHE A 201 7.17 4.33 -1.14
C PHE A 201 8.50 4.94 -1.61
N ASP A 202 9.15 4.34 -2.60
CA ASP A 202 10.35 4.87 -3.24
C ASP A 202 9.98 5.95 -4.28
N CYS A 203 9.46 7.10 -3.82
CA CYS A 203 8.98 8.21 -4.66
C CYS A 203 9.50 9.60 -4.27
#